data_0c077e1cdec58d96b3796a8c9b7cc261
#
_entry.id   0c077e1cdec58d96b3796a8c9b7cc261
#
_cell.length_a   1.000
_cell.length_b   1.000
_cell.length_c   1.000
_cell.angle_alpha   90.00
_cell.angle_beta   90.00
_cell.angle_gamma   90.00
#
_symmetry.space_group_name_H-M   'P 1'
#
loop_
_entity.id
_entity.type
_entity.pdbx_description
1 polymer ?
#
loop_
_entity_poly.entity_id
_entity_poly.type
_entity_poly.pdbx_seq_one_letter_code
_entity_poly.pdbx_strand_id
1 'polypeptide(L)'
;NNPTDPNTTSWSRRIFNWKKFFKQGISWSDVATGKLACRFIPQGTIFNATGPTFFPDQEENENYFLGYFNSKVFQEFLNLVCPGLHYNTGPISKLPVIIKCQESISNTVKDNIMICRQDWDDFEISWDFQHHPLLCKVSMISEAFEQWQIECDERFNQLKANEEELNRIFIDIYGLQNELIPEVEDKDITVRKADLSRDIRSFISYAVGCMFGRYSLEKEGLVYAGGDFEKYYKKEEEVLADVDGNIIIMSDGAALITGEHYGKIKTDNGWVELTYSPDLDNCIPITDEEYFSDDIVVRFIEFVKAVYGADTLEENLDFIANALGNKGDTSREVIRNYFLKDFYADHLKVYQKRP
;
A
#
# COMPACT_ATOMS: atom_id res chain seq x y z
N ASN A 1 -28.62 -22.68 -15.71
CA ASN A 1 -28.76 -23.67 -16.77
C ASN A 1 -30.23 -24.02 -16.88
N ASN A 2 -30.86 -23.65 -18.00
CA ASN A 2 -32.17 -24.18 -18.34
C ASN A 2 -31.97 -25.54 -19.07
N PRO A 3 -32.28 -26.67 -18.48
CA PRO A 3 -32.02 -27.99 -19.07
C PRO A 3 -32.76 -28.26 -20.38
N THR A 4 -33.72 -27.40 -20.75
CA THR A 4 -34.53 -27.53 -21.96
C THR A 4 -34.07 -26.66 -23.13
N ASP A 5 -33.04 -25.80 -22.97
CA ASP A 5 -32.48 -25.01 -24.07
C ASP A 5 -31.32 -25.77 -24.72
N PRO A 6 -31.43 -26.23 -25.97
CA PRO A 6 -30.41 -26.98 -26.68
C PRO A 6 -29.13 -26.15 -26.94
N ASN A 7 -29.19 -24.79 -26.77
CA ASN A 7 -28.04 -23.89 -26.89
C ASN A 7 -27.34 -23.63 -25.56
N THR A 8 -27.86 -24.11 -24.43
CA THR A 8 -27.18 -24.01 -23.14
C THR A 8 -26.05 -25.03 -23.09
N THR A 9 -24.85 -24.55 -23.35
CA THR A 9 -23.64 -25.31 -23.04
C THR A 9 -23.51 -25.46 -21.52
N SER A 10 -23.06 -26.65 -21.09
CA SER A 10 -22.70 -26.89 -19.69
C SER A 10 -21.86 -25.74 -19.12
N TRP A 11 -22.15 -25.32 -17.89
CA TRP A 11 -21.34 -24.26 -17.23
C TRP A 11 -19.84 -24.55 -17.27
N SER A 12 -19.43 -25.84 -17.20
CA SER A 12 -18.03 -26.27 -17.26
C SER A 12 -17.35 -25.99 -18.62
N ARG A 13 -18.13 -25.71 -19.68
CA ARG A 13 -17.62 -25.26 -20.97
C ARG A 13 -17.43 -23.75 -21.06
N ARG A 14 -18.01 -22.99 -20.11
CA ARG A 14 -17.86 -21.52 -20.02
C ARG A 14 -16.88 -21.11 -18.94
N ILE A 15 -16.80 -21.90 -17.86
CA ILE A 15 -15.88 -21.68 -16.74
C ILE A 15 -14.85 -22.81 -16.76
N PHE A 16 -13.72 -22.55 -17.43
CA PHE A 16 -12.62 -23.51 -17.52
C PHE A 16 -11.81 -23.53 -16.24
N ASN A 17 -11.25 -24.70 -15.90
CA ASN A 17 -10.31 -24.89 -14.79
C ASN A 17 -10.84 -24.44 -13.40
N TRP A 18 -12.17 -24.42 -13.21
CA TRP A 18 -12.80 -23.99 -11.97
C TRP A 18 -12.29 -24.72 -10.71
N LYS A 19 -11.77 -25.96 -10.85
CA LYS A 19 -11.16 -26.72 -9.77
C LYS A 19 -9.85 -26.11 -9.25
N LYS A 20 -9.25 -25.19 -10.01
CA LYS A 20 -8.04 -24.46 -9.66
C LYS A 20 -8.36 -23.07 -9.07
N PHE A 21 -9.62 -22.62 -9.11
CA PHE A 21 -10.03 -21.35 -8.50
C PHE A 21 -9.79 -21.38 -6.99
N PHE A 22 -9.47 -20.24 -6.43
CA PHE A 22 -9.16 -20.03 -5.01
C PHE A 22 -7.91 -20.77 -4.51
N LYS A 23 -7.14 -21.39 -5.39
CA LYS A 23 -5.82 -21.96 -5.07
C LYS A 23 -4.73 -20.94 -5.30
N GLN A 24 -3.66 -21.02 -4.52
CA GLN A 24 -2.45 -20.27 -4.78
C GLN A 24 -1.78 -20.75 -6.07
N GLY A 25 -0.97 -19.89 -6.70
CA GLY A 25 -0.29 -20.20 -7.95
C GLY A 25 0.61 -19.07 -8.42
N ILE A 26 1.14 -19.21 -9.63
CA ILE A 26 2.01 -18.23 -10.28
C ILE A 26 1.30 -17.67 -11.49
N SER A 27 1.08 -16.37 -11.54
CA SER A 27 0.39 -15.70 -12.65
C SER A 27 1.28 -14.68 -13.35
N TRP A 28 0.93 -14.41 -14.61
CA TRP A 28 1.56 -13.36 -15.42
C TRP A 28 0.51 -12.67 -16.31
N SER A 29 0.88 -11.57 -16.96
CA SER A 29 0.03 -10.92 -17.95
C SER A 29 0.23 -11.59 -19.32
N ASP A 30 -0.87 -11.99 -19.98
CA ASP A 30 -0.80 -12.58 -21.33
C ASP A 30 -0.12 -11.64 -22.33
N VAL A 31 -0.32 -10.33 -22.19
CA VAL A 31 0.31 -9.31 -23.02
C VAL A 31 1.23 -8.42 -22.18
N ALA A 32 2.49 -8.34 -22.58
CA ALA A 32 3.44 -7.40 -21.99
C ALA A 32 4.38 -6.84 -23.08
N THR A 33 4.78 -5.57 -22.91
CA THR A 33 5.70 -4.86 -23.84
C THR A 33 7.18 -5.01 -23.47
N GLY A 34 7.47 -5.75 -22.39
CA GLY A 34 8.83 -5.97 -21.89
C GLY A 34 9.06 -7.41 -21.48
N LYS A 35 9.94 -7.63 -20.54
CA LYS A 35 10.20 -8.94 -19.95
C LYS A 35 8.94 -9.50 -19.30
N LEU A 36 8.75 -10.82 -19.39
CA LEU A 36 7.71 -11.49 -18.61
C LEU A 36 8.02 -11.34 -17.11
N ALA A 37 7.03 -10.88 -16.34
CA ALA A 37 7.09 -10.84 -14.90
C ALA A 37 6.02 -11.77 -14.32
N CYS A 38 6.46 -12.78 -13.59
CA CYS A 38 5.58 -13.72 -12.91
C CYS A 38 5.39 -13.33 -11.45
N ARG A 39 4.17 -13.46 -10.95
CA ARG A 39 3.79 -13.05 -9.59
C ARG A 39 3.18 -14.21 -8.83
N PHE A 40 3.48 -14.28 -7.56
CA PHE A 40 2.78 -15.14 -6.62
C PHE A 40 1.34 -14.67 -6.47
N ILE A 41 0.38 -15.59 -6.62
CA ILE A 41 -1.04 -15.34 -6.40
C ILE A 41 -1.47 -16.10 -5.16
N PRO A 42 -1.95 -15.41 -4.11
CA PRO A 42 -2.37 -16.04 -2.88
C PRO A 42 -3.66 -16.83 -3.04
N GLN A 43 -3.91 -17.72 -2.07
CA GLN A 43 -5.17 -18.42 -1.97
C GLN A 43 -6.35 -17.43 -1.87
N GLY A 44 -7.49 -17.77 -2.47
CA GLY A 44 -8.70 -16.93 -2.46
C GLY A 44 -8.92 -16.14 -3.75
N THR A 45 -8.02 -16.21 -4.74
CA THR A 45 -8.12 -15.50 -6.02
C THR A 45 -8.72 -16.33 -7.13
N ILE A 46 -9.21 -15.65 -8.18
CA ILE A 46 -9.71 -16.23 -9.42
C ILE A 46 -8.87 -15.69 -10.58
N PHE A 47 -8.52 -16.54 -11.52
CA PHE A 47 -7.77 -16.18 -12.73
C PHE A 47 -8.65 -16.20 -13.98
N ASN A 48 -8.19 -15.56 -15.05
CA ASN A 48 -8.83 -15.54 -16.36
C ASN A 48 -7.79 -15.67 -17.49
N ALA A 49 -8.25 -15.57 -18.74
CA ALA A 49 -7.38 -15.73 -19.91
C ALA A 49 -6.31 -14.63 -20.06
N THR A 50 -6.56 -13.41 -19.55
CA THR A 50 -5.60 -12.29 -19.59
C THR A 50 -4.56 -12.33 -18.48
N GLY A 51 -4.83 -13.13 -17.45
CA GLY A 51 -3.91 -13.47 -16.36
C GLY A 51 -3.74 -14.99 -16.27
N PRO A 52 -3.02 -15.62 -17.21
CA PRO A 52 -2.75 -17.05 -17.13
C PRO A 52 -2.07 -17.40 -15.81
N THR A 53 -2.42 -18.56 -15.25
CA THR A 53 -1.88 -18.98 -13.96
C THR A 53 -1.36 -20.40 -14.04
N PHE A 54 -0.16 -20.60 -13.55
CA PHE A 54 0.49 -21.88 -13.41
C PHE A 54 0.26 -22.46 -12.01
N PHE A 55 -0.02 -23.75 -11.95
CA PHE A 55 -0.20 -24.52 -10.73
C PHE A 55 0.71 -25.73 -10.80
N PRO A 56 1.77 -25.82 -10.01
CA PRO A 56 2.62 -27.01 -10.00
C PRO A 56 1.83 -28.24 -9.49
N ASP A 57 2.22 -29.41 -9.95
CA ASP A 57 1.62 -30.67 -9.47
C ASP A 57 1.98 -30.95 -8.01
N GLN A 58 3.18 -30.53 -7.58
CA GLN A 58 3.68 -30.59 -6.22
C GLN A 58 3.79 -29.15 -5.68
N GLU A 59 3.00 -28.82 -4.68
CA GLU A 59 2.91 -27.45 -4.12
C GLU A 59 4.28 -26.96 -3.58
N GLU A 60 5.12 -27.87 -3.08
CA GLU A 60 6.48 -27.59 -2.61
C GLU A 60 7.41 -26.99 -3.68
N ASN A 61 7.09 -27.20 -4.96
CA ASN A 61 7.86 -26.66 -6.09
C ASN A 61 7.43 -25.26 -6.50
N GLU A 62 6.39 -24.68 -5.92
CA GLU A 62 5.84 -23.40 -6.37
C GLU A 62 6.87 -22.28 -6.31
N ASN A 63 7.57 -22.12 -5.18
CA ASN A 63 8.59 -21.09 -5.05
C ASN A 63 9.76 -21.31 -6.03
N TYR A 64 10.13 -22.58 -6.26
CA TYR A 64 11.13 -22.91 -7.26
C TYR A 64 10.74 -22.41 -8.66
N PHE A 65 9.50 -22.68 -9.07
CA PHE A 65 9.00 -22.24 -10.37
C PHE A 65 8.87 -20.73 -10.43
N LEU A 66 8.47 -20.05 -9.35
CA LEU A 66 8.42 -18.60 -9.32
C LEU A 66 9.81 -17.98 -9.53
N GLY A 67 10.84 -18.50 -8.87
CA GLY A 67 12.22 -18.09 -9.09
C GLY A 67 12.70 -18.38 -10.50
N TYR A 68 12.41 -19.56 -11.03
CA TYR A 68 12.76 -19.93 -12.39
C TYR A 68 12.10 -19.02 -13.45
N PHE A 69 10.81 -18.77 -13.35
CA PHE A 69 10.06 -17.95 -14.31
C PHE A 69 10.48 -16.48 -14.34
N ASN A 70 11.07 -15.99 -13.24
CA ASN A 70 11.61 -14.63 -13.18
C ASN A 70 13.12 -14.56 -13.47
N SER A 71 13.79 -15.71 -13.69
CA SER A 71 15.23 -15.75 -13.98
C SER A 71 15.56 -15.30 -15.40
N LYS A 72 16.78 -14.81 -15.60
CA LYS A 72 17.32 -14.48 -16.93
C LYS A 72 17.36 -15.70 -17.85
N VAL A 73 17.63 -16.90 -17.31
CA VAL A 73 17.63 -18.13 -18.09
C VAL A 73 16.27 -18.42 -18.70
N PHE A 74 15.21 -18.29 -17.90
CA PHE A 74 13.85 -18.46 -18.41
C PHE A 74 13.49 -17.43 -19.46
N GLN A 75 13.87 -16.17 -19.25
CA GLN A 75 13.61 -15.09 -20.20
C GLN A 75 14.30 -15.34 -21.54
N GLU A 76 15.54 -15.83 -21.55
CA GLU A 76 16.24 -16.19 -22.80
C GLU A 76 15.54 -17.33 -23.54
N PHE A 77 15.17 -18.40 -22.85
CA PHE A 77 14.40 -19.47 -23.47
C PHE A 77 13.04 -19.00 -24.00
N LEU A 78 12.38 -18.13 -23.25
CA LEU A 78 11.10 -17.57 -23.64
C LEU A 78 11.21 -16.72 -24.91
N ASN A 79 12.26 -15.91 -25.04
CA ASN A 79 12.53 -15.10 -26.23
C ASN A 79 12.67 -15.95 -27.51
N LEU A 80 13.17 -17.18 -27.38
CA LEU A 80 13.31 -18.10 -28.53
C LEU A 80 11.97 -18.71 -28.97
N VAL A 81 11.03 -18.95 -28.04
CA VAL A 81 9.76 -19.64 -28.31
C VAL A 81 8.56 -18.71 -28.40
N CYS A 82 8.66 -17.52 -27.82
CA CYS A 82 7.64 -16.47 -27.79
C CYS A 82 8.24 -15.12 -28.22
N PRO A 83 8.60 -14.91 -29.49
CA PRO A 83 9.25 -13.66 -29.92
C PRO A 83 8.28 -12.46 -30.00
N GLY A 84 7.02 -12.63 -29.63
CA GLY A 84 5.99 -11.58 -29.69
C GLY A 84 5.62 -11.02 -28.32
N LEU A 85 4.52 -10.25 -28.27
CA LEU A 85 4.01 -9.62 -27.04
C LEU A 85 3.06 -10.52 -26.25
N HIS A 86 2.69 -11.69 -26.77
CA HIS A 86 1.74 -12.62 -26.15
C HIS A 86 2.45 -13.80 -25.50
N TYR A 87 2.32 -13.90 -24.19
CA TYR A 87 2.91 -14.95 -23.37
C TYR A 87 1.90 -16.07 -23.06
N ASN A 88 1.55 -16.83 -24.10
CA ASN A 88 0.60 -17.92 -24.00
C ASN A 88 1.17 -19.12 -23.23
N THR A 89 0.31 -19.87 -22.54
CA THR A 89 0.68 -21.07 -21.78
C THR A 89 1.31 -22.19 -22.62
N GLY A 90 0.93 -22.31 -23.90
CA GLY A 90 1.40 -23.38 -24.79
C GLY A 90 2.92 -23.37 -25.03
N PRO A 91 3.53 -22.28 -25.48
CA PRO A 91 4.99 -22.15 -25.59
C PRO A 91 5.69 -22.28 -24.24
N ILE A 92 5.20 -21.64 -23.19
CA ILE A 92 5.78 -21.65 -21.83
C ILE A 92 5.88 -23.09 -21.30
N SER A 93 4.85 -23.93 -21.50
CA SER A 93 4.83 -25.32 -21.02
C SER A 93 5.85 -26.24 -21.70
N LYS A 94 6.51 -25.80 -22.77
CA LYS A 94 7.54 -26.58 -23.49
C LYS A 94 8.97 -26.24 -23.06
N LEU A 95 9.15 -25.23 -22.20
CA LEU A 95 10.46 -24.81 -21.76
C LEU A 95 11.08 -25.87 -20.83
N PRO A 96 12.41 -26.12 -20.94
CA PRO A 96 13.06 -27.13 -20.17
C PRO A 96 13.16 -26.74 -18.70
N VAL A 97 12.86 -27.67 -17.79
CA VAL A 97 12.98 -27.48 -16.34
C VAL A 97 13.96 -28.49 -15.77
N ILE A 98 14.97 -28.01 -15.04
CA ILE A 98 15.97 -28.81 -14.34
C ILE A 98 15.86 -28.46 -12.84
N ILE A 99 15.28 -29.33 -12.04
CA ILE A 99 15.12 -29.08 -10.60
C ILE A 99 16.42 -29.46 -9.87
N LYS A 100 17.12 -28.44 -9.37
CA LYS A 100 18.32 -28.54 -8.51
C LYS A 100 18.32 -27.37 -7.51
N CYS A 101 19.04 -27.51 -6.41
CA CYS A 101 19.16 -26.45 -5.38
C CYS A 101 17.80 -25.94 -4.87
N GLN A 102 16.79 -26.82 -4.81
CA GLN A 102 15.40 -26.47 -4.55
C GLN A 102 15.20 -25.73 -3.23
N GLU A 103 15.84 -26.18 -2.16
CA GLU A 103 15.70 -25.57 -0.83
C GLU A 103 16.24 -24.14 -0.80
N SER A 104 17.45 -23.92 -1.33
CA SER A 104 18.07 -22.60 -1.40
C SER A 104 17.21 -21.62 -2.22
N ILE A 105 16.83 -22.03 -3.45
CA ILE A 105 15.97 -21.21 -4.33
C ILE A 105 14.64 -20.90 -3.65
N SER A 106 13.98 -21.91 -3.05
CA SER A 106 12.67 -21.71 -2.42
C SER A 106 12.73 -20.77 -1.22
N ASN A 107 13.81 -20.79 -0.44
CA ASN A 107 13.98 -19.86 0.69
C ASN A 107 14.21 -18.43 0.20
N THR A 108 15.12 -18.20 -0.77
CA THR A 108 15.35 -16.87 -1.35
C THR A 108 14.09 -16.31 -1.98
N VAL A 109 13.29 -17.14 -2.67
CA VAL A 109 12.00 -16.69 -3.25
C VAL A 109 10.97 -16.33 -2.19
N LYS A 110 10.91 -17.06 -1.07
CA LYS A 110 10.04 -16.68 0.06
C LYS A 110 10.41 -15.32 0.62
N ASP A 111 11.71 -15.07 0.79
CA ASP A 111 12.19 -13.76 1.26
C ASP A 111 11.81 -12.65 0.27
N ASN A 112 11.95 -12.89 -1.03
CA ASN A 112 11.53 -11.93 -2.07
C ASN A 112 10.02 -11.66 -2.02
N ILE A 113 9.18 -12.68 -1.82
CA ILE A 113 7.73 -12.52 -1.66
C ILE A 113 7.42 -11.64 -0.44
N MET A 114 8.11 -11.85 0.69
CA MET A 114 7.91 -11.05 1.90
C MET A 114 8.33 -9.60 1.68
N ILE A 115 9.49 -9.36 1.06
CA ILE A 115 9.97 -8.01 0.74
C ILE A 115 8.98 -7.26 -0.17
N CYS A 116 8.52 -7.91 -1.26
CA CYS A 116 7.56 -7.30 -2.18
C CYS A 116 6.19 -7.05 -1.54
N ARG A 117 5.75 -7.95 -0.64
CA ARG A 117 4.50 -7.78 0.10
C ARG A 117 4.60 -6.60 1.05
N GLN A 118 5.68 -6.50 1.82
CA GLN A 118 5.90 -5.39 2.74
C GLN A 118 5.93 -4.05 2.00
N ASP A 119 6.67 -3.94 0.87
CA ASP A 119 6.65 -2.73 0.03
C ASP A 119 5.24 -2.36 -0.45
N TRP A 120 4.42 -3.36 -0.79
CA TRP A 120 3.04 -3.12 -1.23
C TRP A 120 2.13 -2.70 -0.09
N ASP A 121 2.27 -3.31 1.09
CA ASP A 121 1.40 -3.11 2.25
C ASP A 121 1.70 -1.79 3.00
N ASP A 122 2.83 -1.14 2.73
CA ASP A 122 3.16 0.20 3.21
C ASP A 122 2.34 1.32 2.53
N PHE A 123 1.51 1.01 1.52
CA PHE A 123 0.71 2.00 0.80
C PHE A 123 -0.80 1.74 0.94
N GLU A 124 -1.57 2.83 1.08
CA GLU A 124 -3.04 2.83 1.27
C GLU A 124 -3.84 2.06 0.19
N ILE A 125 -3.22 1.74 -0.95
CA ILE A 125 -3.84 0.93 -2.01
C ILE A 125 -3.86 -0.56 -1.69
N SER A 126 -3.10 -1.01 -0.70
CA SER A 126 -3.13 -2.38 -0.21
C SER A 126 -4.36 -2.62 0.68
N TRP A 127 -4.92 -3.82 0.59
CA TRP A 127 -5.96 -4.29 1.50
C TRP A 127 -5.42 -4.61 2.90
N ASP A 128 -4.11 -4.89 2.98
CA ASP A 128 -3.40 -5.24 4.21
C ASP A 128 -2.65 -4.04 4.81
N PHE A 129 -2.87 -2.80 4.27
CA PHE A 129 -2.30 -1.57 4.80
C PHE A 129 -2.66 -1.36 6.26
N GLN A 130 -1.67 -1.13 7.11
CA GLN A 130 -1.86 -0.98 8.55
C GLN A 130 -1.75 0.49 8.99
N HIS A 131 -0.65 1.15 8.68
CA HIS A 131 -0.39 2.54 9.04
C HIS A 131 0.63 3.15 8.07
N HIS A 132 0.65 4.47 8.01
CA HIS A 132 1.60 5.16 7.14
C HIS A 132 3.03 5.06 7.70
N PRO A 133 4.05 4.77 6.85
CA PRO A 133 5.44 4.55 7.30
C PRO A 133 6.06 5.72 8.08
N LEU A 134 5.63 6.95 7.82
CA LEU A 134 6.11 8.12 8.53
C LEU A 134 5.52 8.26 9.96
N LEU A 135 4.62 7.37 10.39
CA LEU A 135 4.10 7.34 11.76
C LEU A 135 5.05 6.59 12.69
N CYS A 136 6.20 7.12 12.96
CA CYS A 136 7.15 6.56 13.91
C CYS A 136 7.31 7.47 15.15
N LYS A 137 7.89 6.92 16.23
CA LYS A 137 8.04 7.62 17.52
C LYS A 137 9.23 8.59 17.51
N VAL A 138 9.14 9.60 16.66
CA VAL A 138 10.09 10.71 16.57
C VAL A 138 9.34 12.04 16.61
N SER A 139 10.01 13.14 16.90
CA SER A 139 9.41 14.47 16.92
C SER A 139 9.52 15.23 15.60
N MET A 140 10.37 14.75 14.68
CA MET A 140 10.63 15.39 13.39
C MET A 140 10.24 14.48 12.24
N ILE A 141 9.41 14.98 11.32
CA ILE A 141 9.03 14.22 10.10
C ILE A 141 10.25 13.97 9.19
N SER A 142 11.27 14.82 9.26
CA SER A 142 12.54 14.60 8.55
C SER A 142 13.26 13.34 9.04
N GLU A 143 13.29 13.11 10.36
CA GLU A 143 13.87 11.90 10.96
C GLU A 143 13.04 10.66 10.59
N ALA A 144 11.70 10.78 10.58
CA ALA A 144 10.81 9.73 10.13
C ALA A 144 11.08 9.36 8.66
N PHE A 145 11.27 10.36 7.81
CA PHE A 145 11.59 10.14 6.40
C PHE A 145 12.98 9.52 6.19
N GLU A 146 13.99 9.94 6.97
CA GLU A 146 15.32 9.33 6.92
C GLU A 146 15.27 7.84 7.31
N GLN A 147 14.53 7.47 8.35
CA GLN A 147 14.32 6.07 8.73
C GLN A 147 13.62 5.29 7.61
N TRP A 148 12.55 5.85 7.06
CA TRP A 148 11.84 5.27 5.93
C TRP A 148 12.73 5.06 4.70
N GLN A 149 13.60 6.02 4.40
CA GLN A 149 14.56 5.92 3.29
C GLN A 149 15.54 4.78 3.50
N ILE A 150 16.06 4.61 4.71
CA ILE A 150 16.95 3.50 5.05
C ILE A 150 16.23 2.16 4.85
N GLU A 151 15.01 2.00 5.35
CA GLU A 151 14.22 0.78 5.19
C GLU A 151 13.93 0.46 3.71
N CYS A 152 13.58 1.45 2.92
CA CYS A 152 13.35 1.27 1.48
C CYS A 152 14.64 0.86 0.75
N ASP A 153 15.78 1.48 1.07
CA ASP A 153 17.07 1.16 0.46
C ASP A 153 17.55 -0.24 0.87
N GLU A 154 17.36 -0.66 2.11
CA GLU A 154 17.66 -2.01 2.57
C GLU A 154 16.83 -3.06 1.83
N ARG A 155 15.51 -2.87 1.71
CA ARG A 155 14.62 -3.76 0.95
C ARG A 155 15.00 -3.83 -0.52
N PHE A 156 15.29 -2.69 -1.14
CA PHE A 156 15.71 -2.60 -2.53
C PHE A 156 17.01 -3.38 -2.78
N ASN A 157 18.02 -3.15 -1.95
CA ASN A 157 19.32 -3.80 -2.07
C ASN A 157 19.23 -5.30 -1.79
N GLN A 158 18.42 -5.71 -0.80
CA GLN A 158 18.21 -7.12 -0.49
C GLN A 158 17.50 -7.85 -1.62
N LEU A 159 16.43 -7.28 -2.19
CA LEU A 159 15.73 -7.86 -3.33
C LEU A 159 16.66 -8.01 -4.54
N LYS A 160 17.43 -6.96 -4.84
CA LYS A 160 18.41 -6.98 -5.93
C LYS A 160 19.44 -8.10 -5.74
N ALA A 161 20.04 -8.19 -4.55
CA ALA A 161 21.02 -9.25 -4.24
C ALA A 161 20.42 -10.66 -4.36
N ASN A 162 19.18 -10.83 -3.90
CA ASN A 162 18.48 -12.10 -3.99
C ASN A 162 18.17 -12.48 -5.46
N GLU A 163 17.76 -11.54 -6.28
CA GLU A 163 17.49 -11.77 -7.72
C GLU A 163 18.78 -12.09 -8.48
N GLU A 164 19.88 -11.41 -8.18
CA GLU A 164 21.20 -11.72 -8.75
C GLU A 164 21.71 -13.10 -8.34
N GLU A 165 21.48 -13.50 -7.08
CA GLU A 165 21.83 -14.85 -6.61
C GLU A 165 20.98 -15.93 -7.29
N LEU A 166 19.65 -15.71 -7.41
CA LEU A 166 18.78 -16.63 -8.16
C LEU A 166 19.23 -16.77 -9.62
N ASN A 167 19.58 -15.66 -10.27
CA ASN A 167 20.12 -15.69 -11.64
C ASN A 167 21.42 -16.49 -11.70
N ARG A 168 22.35 -16.31 -10.76
CA ARG A 168 23.61 -17.06 -10.70
C ARG A 168 23.35 -18.56 -10.58
N ILE A 169 22.47 -18.95 -9.66
CA ILE A 169 22.11 -20.37 -9.46
C ILE A 169 21.51 -20.97 -10.74
N PHE A 170 20.56 -20.29 -11.39
CA PHE A 170 19.95 -20.82 -12.61
C PHE A 170 20.92 -20.83 -13.78
N ILE A 171 21.78 -19.83 -13.94
CA ILE A 171 22.85 -19.81 -14.96
C ILE A 171 23.76 -21.03 -14.77
N ASP A 172 24.14 -21.35 -13.54
CA ASP A 172 24.97 -22.51 -13.24
C ASP A 172 24.25 -23.85 -13.49
N ILE A 173 22.96 -23.95 -13.12
CA ILE A 173 22.15 -25.16 -13.34
C ILE A 173 22.07 -25.50 -14.84
N TYR A 174 21.95 -24.47 -15.70
CA TYR A 174 21.80 -24.64 -17.15
C TYR A 174 23.11 -24.54 -17.93
N GLY A 175 24.24 -24.24 -17.27
CA GLY A 175 25.56 -24.16 -17.88
C GLY A 175 25.74 -22.99 -18.83
N LEU A 176 25.11 -21.83 -18.53
CA LEU A 176 25.05 -20.63 -19.40
C LEU A 176 25.99 -19.51 -18.91
N GLN A 177 27.05 -19.81 -18.16
CA GLN A 177 27.98 -18.82 -17.58
C GLN A 177 28.73 -18.00 -18.63
N ASN A 178 28.84 -18.52 -19.86
CA ASN A 178 29.51 -17.80 -20.97
C ASN A 178 28.54 -16.92 -21.77
N GLU A 179 27.23 -17.08 -21.60
CA GLU A 179 26.19 -16.36 -22.36
C GLU A 179 25.45 -15.33 -21.50
N LEU A 180 25.29 -15.59 -20.20
CA LEU A 180 24.47 -14.75 -19.31
C LEU A 180 25.27 -14.26 -18.10
N ILE A 181 24.94 -13.07 -17.66
CA ILE A 181 25.44 -12.44 -16.45
C ILE A 181 24.31 -12.31 -15.42
N PRO A 182 24.56 -12.53 -14.10
CA PRO A 182 23.52 -12.54 -13.08
C PRO A 182 23.00 -11.15 -12.70
N GLU A 183 23.77 -10.08 -12.93
CA GLU A 183 23.51 -8.71 -12.49
C GLU A 183 22.15 -8.20 -12.95
N VAL A 184 21.43 -7.50 -12.06
CA VAL A 184 20.11 -6.90 -12.31
C VAL A 184 20.22 -5.38 -12.31
N GLU A 185 19.64 -4.72 -13.33
CA GLU A 185 19.63 -3.27 -13.38
C GLU A 185 18.62 -2.70 -12.37
N ASP A 186 18.92 -1.57 -11.75
CA ASP A 186 18.06 -0.92 -10.74
C ASP A 186 16.63 -0.66 -11.24
N LYS A 187 16.47 -0.35 -12.53
CA LYS A 187 15.16 -0.11 -13.14
C LYS A 187 14.27 -1.36 -13.22
N ASP A 188 14.86 -2.55 -13.12
CA ASP A 188 14.15 -3.84 -13.18
C ASP A 188 13.70 -4.30 -11.78
N ILE A 189 14.20 -3.67 -10.71
CA ILE A 189 13.77 -3.96 -9.34
C ILE A 189 12.40 -3.33 -9.09
N THR A 190 11.47 -4.11 -8.55
CA THR A 190 10.06 -3.73 -8.47
C THR A 190 9.67 -3.04 -7.17
N VAL A 191 10.43 -3.21 -6.08
CA VAL A 191 10.20 -2.48 -4.83
C VAL A 191 10.67 -1.04 -4.94
N ARG A 192 10.03 -0.15 -4.20
CA ARG A 192 10.20 1.29 -4.35
C ARG A 192 11.30 1.80 -3.43
N LYS A 193 12.10 2.72 -3.94
CA LYS A 193 12.91 3.61 -3.09
C LYS A 193 12.02 4.72 -2.53
N ALA A 194 12.38 5.27 -1.39
CA ALA A 194 11.70 6.43 -0.84
C ALA A 194 11.78 7.62 -1.81
N ASP A 195 10.69 8.37 -1.90
CA ASP A 195 10.58 9.60 -2.69
C ASP A 195 9.88 10.65 -1.84
N LEU A 196 10.60 11.70 -1.48
CA LEU A 196 10.12 12.69 -0.53
C LEU A 196 8.78 13.31 -0.94
N SER A 197 8.64 13.71 -2.20
CA SER A 197 7.42 14.37 -2.66
C SER A 197 6.23 13.40 -2.68
N ARG A 198 6.44 12.16 -3.15
CA ARG A 198 5.41 11.12 -3.18
C ARG A 198 4.97 10.74 -1.76
N ASP A 199 5.93 10.53 -0.87
CA ASP A 199 5.67 9.97 0.45
C ASP A 199 5.04 11.01 1.39
N ILE A 200 5.40 12.30 1.26
CA ILE A 200 4.71 13.38 1.94
C ILE A 200 3.27 13.57 1.43
N ARG A 201 3.02 13.45 0.12
CA ARG A 201 1.65 13.48 -0.42
C ARG A 201 0.82 12.30 0.06
N SER A 202 1.43 11.13 0.18
CA SER A 202 0.79 9.94 0.76
C SER A 202 0.48 10.15 2.25
N PHE A 203 1.37 10.78 3.01
CA PHE A 203 1.14 11.15 4.40
C PHE A 203 -0.04 12.12 4.57
N ILE A 204 -0.15 13.12 3.69
CA ILE A 204 -1.29 14.04 3.66
C ILE A 204 -2.59 13.27 3.34
N SER A 205 -2.56 12.33 2.39
CA SER A 205 -3.72 11.48 2.07
C SER A 205 -4.17 10.65 3.28
N TYR A 206 -3.22 10.04 4.00
CA TYR A 206 -3.50 9.31 5.24
C TYR A 206 -4.11 10.20 6.32
N ALA A 207 -3.55 11.42 6.51
CA ALA A 207 -4.09 12.41 7.45
C ALA A 207 -5.55 12.75 7.13
N VAL A 208 -5.88 12.97 5.85
CA VAL A 208 -7.26 13.18 5.40
C VAL A 208 -8.12 11.94 5.69
N GLY A 209 -7.58 10.74 5.51
CA GLY A 209 -8.24 9.51 5.92
C GLY A 209 -8.58 9.47 7.42
N CYS A 210 -7.68 9.98 8.28
CA CYS A 210 -7.93 10.12 9.72
C CYS A 210 -8.99 11.20 10.01
N MET A 211 -9.00 12.32 9.28
CA MET A 211 -10.02 13.36 9.42
C MET A 211 -11.44 12.82 9.20
N PHE A 212 -11.60 11.87 8.27
CA PHE A 212 -12.88 11.22 7.98
C PHE A 212 -13.09 9.89 8.73
N GLY A 213 -12.23 9.59 9.71
CA GLY A 213 -12.33 8.36 10.52
C GLY A 213 -12.08 7.06 9.74
N ARG A 214 -11.55 7.15 8.51
CA ARG A 214 -11.15 5.98 7.72
C ARG A 214 -10.01 5.22 8.39
N TYR A 215 -9.08 5.94 8.97
CA TYR A 215 -7.94 5.48 9.76
C TYR A 215 -7.92 6.15 11.12
N SER A 216 -7.10 5.64 12.03
CA SER A 216 -6.85 6.22 13.35
C SER A 216 -5.41 6.00 13.76
N LEU A 217 -4.88 6.86 14.63
CA LEU A 217 -3.56 6.70 15.23
C LEU A 217 -3.51 5.56 16.26
N GLU A 218 -4.66 5.15 16.81
CA GLU A 218 -4.81 4.15 17.88
C GLU A 218 -5.17 2.75 17.37
N LYS A 219 -5.48 2.62 16.06
CA LYS A 219 -5.89 1.34 15.48
C LYS A 219 -5.31 1.15 14.09
N GLU A 220 -4.64 0.03 13.89
CA GLU A 220 -4.08 -0.36 12.61
C GLU A 220 -5.16 -0.69 11.58
N GLY A 221 -4.85 -0.41 10.32
CA GLY A 221 -5.68 -0.75 9.17
C GLY A 221 -6.91 0.12 9.00
N LEU A 222 -7.80 -0.35 8.16
CA LEU A 222 -9.05 0.33 7.83
C LEU A 222 -10.03 0.24 9.01
N VAL A 223 -10.41 1.40 9.57
CA VAL A 223 -11.38 1.50 10.67
C VAL A 223 -12.80 1.62 10.13
N TYR A 224 -13.03 2.60 9.25
CA TYR A 224 -14.36 2.91 8.74
C TYR A 224 -14.37 3.02 7.21
N ALA A 225 -15.30 2.31 6.60
CA ALA A 225 -15.52 2.31 5.14
C ALA A 225 -17.01 2.46 4.78
N GLY A 226 -17.83 2.96 5.70
CA GLY A 226 -19.27 3.15 5.52
C GLY A 226 -20.10 2.42 6.56
N GLY A 227 -21.39 2.76 6.64
CA GLY A 227 -22.34 2.24 7.62
C GLY A 227 -22.47 3.12 8.85
N ASP A 228 -22.69 2.50 10.00
CA ASP A 228 -22.92 3.18 11.27
C ASP A 228 -21.56 3.57 11.92
N PHE A 229 -21.26 4.87 11.93
CA PHE A 229 -20.00 5.41 12.44
C PHE A 229 -19.84 5.22 13.96
N GLU A 230 -20.95 5.31 14.72
CA GLU A 230 -20.94 5.19 16.18
C GLU A 230 -20.60 3.77 16.67
N LYS A 231 -20.56 2.79 15.78
CA LYS A 231 -20.01 1.45 16.11
C LYS A 231 -18.49 1.46 16.30
N TYR A 232 -17.80 2.43 15.71
CA TYR A 232 -16.35 2.54 15.70
C TYR A 232 -15.86 3.71 16.55
N TYR A 233 -16.61 4.82 16.58
CA TYR A 233 -16.25 6.05 17.27
C TYR A 233 -17.33 6.45 18.26
N LYS A 234 -16.92 6.97 19.42
CA LYS A 234 -17.84 7.41 20.46
C LYS A 234 -17.66 8.91 20.70
N LYS A 235 -18.78 9.63 20.67
CA LYS A 235 -18.82 11.06 21.00
C LYS A 235 -18.64 11.29 22.48
N GLU A 236 -18.00 12.41 22.80
CA GLU A 236 -17.85 12.98 24.13
C GLU A 236 -18.23 14.46 24.08
N GLU A 237 -18.74 14.96 25.20
CA GLU A 237 -19.10 16.36 25.34
C GLU A 237 -17.87 17.19 25.68
N GLU A 238 -17.71 18.33 25.02
CA GLU A 238 -16.74 19.33 25.41
C GLU A 238 -17.33 20.21 26.50
N VAL A 239 -16.64 20.26 27.64
CA VAL A 239 -17.05 21.10 28.80
C VAL A 239 -16.12 22.30 28.89
N LEU A 240 -16.68 23.48 29.15
CA LEU A 240 -15.88 24.67 29.41
C LEU A 240 -15.13 24.53 30.74
N ALA A 241 -13.82 24.73 30.68
CA ALA A 241 -12.96 24.80 31.86
C ALA A 241 -12.36 26.21 32.00
N ASP A 242 -12.04 26.62 33.21
CA ASP A 242 -11.30 27.85 33.49
C ASP A 242 -9.79 27.68 33.19
N VAL A 243 -9.01 28.72 33.39
CA VAL A 243 -7.55 28.74 33.15
C VAL A 243 -6.76 27.77 34.04
N ASP A 244 -7.35 27.30 35.13
CA ASP A 244 -6.78 26.33 36.08
C ASP A 244 -7.26 24.90 35.77
N GLY A 245 -8.09 24.70 34.72
CA GLY A 245 -8.63 23.41 34.31
C GLY A 245 -9.88 22.96 35.08
N ASN A 246 -10.52 23.82 35.91
CA ASN A 246 -11.75 23.48 36.62
C ASN A 246 -12.95 23.64 35.68
N ILE A 247 -13.83 22.64 35.66
CA ILE A 247 -15.06 22.65 34.86
C ILE A 247 -15.98 23.76 35.35
N ILE A 248 -16.43 24.63 34.45
CA ILE A 248 -17.41 25.67 34.74
C ILE A 248 -18.79 25.03 34.88
N ILE A 249 -19.36 25.18 36.06
CA ILE A 249 -20.66 24.62 36.40
C ILE A 249 -21.70 25.75 36.36
N MET A 250 -22.83 25.52 35.71
CA MET A 250 -23.97 26.41 35.66
C MET A 250 -24.73 26.44 36.98
N SER A 251 -25.62 27.39 37.13
CA SER A 251 -26.42 27.60 38.37
C SER A 251 -27.30 26.42 38.77
N ASP A 252 -27.60 25.52 37.86
CA ASP A 252 -28.36 24.28 38.07
C ASP A 252 -27.47 23.08 38.45
N GLY A 253 -26.15 23.28 38.54
CA GLY A 253 -25.16 22.25 38.83
C GLY A 253 -24.68 21.41 37.64
N ALA A 254 -25.11 21.73 36.39
CA ALA A 254 -24.64 21.07 35.20
C ALA A 254 -23.34 21.70 34.67
N ALA A 255 -22.47 20.92 34.05
CA ALA A 255 -21.32 21.46 33.31
C ALA A 255 -21.76 22.26 32.10
N LEU A 256 -21.06 23.37 31.83
CA LEU A 256 -21.32 24.16 30.65
C LEU A 256 -20.73 23.43 29.42
N ILE A 257 -21.58 22.79 28.62
CA ILE A 257 -21.22 22.10 27.37
C ILE A 257 -21.00 23.12 26.28
N THR A 258 -19.84 23.08 25.61
CA THR A 258 -19.47 23.99 24.56
C THR A 258 -19.51 23.33 23.17
N GLY A 259 -19.51 22.00 23.13
CA GLY A 259 -19.54 21.23 21.89
C GLY A 259 -19.52 19.72 22.11
N GLU A 260 -19.37 18.99 21.04
CA GLU A 260 -19.15 17.55 21.01
C GLU A 260 -17.95 17.25 20.11
N HIS A 261 -17.24 16.17 20.39
CA HIS A 261 -16.22 15.60 19.53
C HIS A 261 -16.20 14.07 19.65
N TYR A 262 -15.54 13.37 18.72
CA TYR A 262 -15.28 11.95 18.90
C TYR A 262 -14.06 11.78 19.81
N GLY A 263 -14.28 11.34 21.04
CA GLY A 263 -13.23 11.16 22.05
C GLY A 263 -12.62 9.78 22.08
N LYS A 264 -13.35 8.74 21.63
CA LYS A 264 -12.92 7.35 21.74
C LYS A 264 -13.12 6.55 20.47
N ILE A 265 -12.21 5.58 20.25
CA ILE A 265 -12.27 4.58 19.17
C ILE A 265 -12.40 3.17 19.75
N LYS A 266 -13.11 2.31 19.07
CA LYS A 266 -13.23 0.90 19.38
C LYS A 266 -12.10 0.08 18.78
N THR A 267 -11.28 -0.49 19.66
CA THR A 267 -10.23 -1.47 19.32
C THR A 267 -10.66 -2.88 19.74
N ASP A 268 -9.84 -3.87 19.46
CA ASP A 268 -10.05 -5.25 19.91
C ASP A 268 -9.99 -5.39 21.43
N ASN A 269 -9.30 -4.46 22.10
CA ASN A 269 -9.15 -4.40 23.54
C ASN A 269 -10.18 -3.50 24.25
N GLY A 270 -11.17 -2.97 23.52
CA GLY A 270 -12.21 -2.08 24.04
C GLY A 270 -12.10 -0.65 23.49
N TRP A 271 -12.69 0.29 24.21
CA TRP A 271 -12.66 1.70 23.86
C TRP A 271 -11.38 2.37 24.36
N VAL A 272 -10.70 3.08 23.46
CA VAL A 272 -9.43 3.79 23.70
C VAL A 272 -9.62 5.27 23.38
N GLU A 273 -9.01 6.16 24.15
CA GLU A 273 -8.99 7.60 23.90
C GLU A 273 -8.31 7.90 22.57
N LEU A 274 -8.85 8.86 21.81
CA LEU A 274 -8.28 9.32 20.55
C LEU A 274 -7.24 10.43 20.79
N THR A 275 -6.09 10.30 20.17
CA THR A 275 -5.09 11.38 20.08
C THR A 275 -5.49 12.41 19.01
N TYR A 276 -6.20 11.95 17.99
CA TYR A 276 -6.72 12.79 16.90
C TYR A 276 -8.18 12.42 16.62
N SER A 277 -9.09 13.39 16.78
CA SER A 277 -10.53 13.20 16.57
C SER A 277 -10.91 13.31 15.09
N PRO A 278 -11.70 12.40 14.52
CA PRO A 278 -12.31 12.62 13.20
C PRO A 278 -13.33 13.77 13.25
N ASP A 279 -13.66 14.28 12.06
CA ASP A 279 -14.63 15.34 11.89
C ASP A 279 -16.05 14.89 12.29
N LEU A 280 -16.85 15.83 12.87
CA LEU A 280 -18.15 15.50 13.44
C LEU A 280 -19.25 15.24 12.40
N ASP A 281 -19.25 16.03 11.35
CA ASP A 281 -20.30 15.99 10.32
C ASP A 281 -19.81 15.49 8.97
N ASN A 282 -18.52 15.13 8.89
CA ASN A 282 -17.83 14.69 7.66
C ASN A 282 -17.85 15.74 6.54
N CYS A 283 -17.84 17.03 6.88
CA CYS A 283 -17.86 18.14 5.95
C CYS A 283 -16.72 19.12 6.25
N ILE A 284 -15.52 18.87 5.73
CA ILE A 284 -14.32 19.67 5.99
C ILE A 284 -14.17 20.73 4.86
N PRO A 285 -14.25 22.05 5.19
CA PRO A 285 -14.09 23.10 4.21
C PRO A 285 -12.67 23.14 3.61
N ILE A 286 -12.59 23.43 2.30
CA ILE A 286 -11.33 23.74 1.62
C ILE A 286 -11.48 25.15 1.05
N THR A 287 -10.88 26.14 1.71
CA THR A 287 -11.05 27.56 1.38
C THR A 287 -9.70 28.21 1.09
N ASP A 288 -9.73 29.35 0.39
CA ASP A 288 -8.55 30.13 0.02
C ASP A 288 -7.89 30.83 1.22
N GLU A 289 -8.68 31.11 2.26
CA GLU A 289 -8.22 31.60 3.55
C GLU A 289 -8.88 30.80 4.69
N GLU A 290 -8.45 31.03 5.94
CA GLU A 290 -8.98 30.34 7.12
C GLU A 290 -10.25 31.04 7.61
N TYR A 291 -11.40 30.68 7.03
CA TYR A 291 -12.71 31.20 7.43
C TYR A 291 -13.41 30.35 8.47
N PHE A 292 -13.01 29.07 8.61
CA PHE A 292 -13.67 28.08 9.48
C PHE A 292 -12.65 27.44 10.40
N SER A 293 -13.05 27.14 11.62
CA SER A 293 -12.20 26.48 12.62
C SER A 293 -11.88 25.02 12.27
N ASP A 294 -12.66 24.39 11.41
CA ASP A 294 -12.53 23.03 10.89
C ASP A 294 -12.01 22.99 9.44
N ASP A 295 -11.43 24.10 8.94
CA ASP A 295 -10.77 24.15 7.64
C ASP A 295 -9.71 23.05 7.51
N ILE A 296 -9.58 22.46 6.32
CA ILE A 296 -8.70 21.28 6.09
C ILE A 296 -7.24 21.54 6.46
N VAL A 297 -6.75 22.78 6.34
CA VAL A 297 -5.37 23.11 6.73
C VAL A 297 -5.25 23.15 8.25
N VAL A 298 -6.23 23.70 8.96
CA VAL A 298 -6.29 23.69 10.43
C VAL A 298 -6.30 22.25 10.91
N ARG A 299 -7.18 21.41 10.36
CA ARG A 299 -7.27 19.98 10.71
C ARG A 299 -5.99 19.21 10.42
N PHE A 300 -5.31 19.53 9.31
CA PHE A 300 -4.02 18.93 8.97
C PHE A 300 -2.91 19.35 9.95
N ILE A 301 -2.85 20.61 10.36
CA ILE A 301 -1.90 21.11 11.35
C ILE A 301 -2.14 20.42 12.70
N GLU A 302 -3.39 20.24 13.12
CA GLU A 302 -3.75 19.48 14.32
C GLU A 302 -3.27 18.02 14.22
N PHE A 303 -3.42 17.38 13.07
CA PHE A 303 -2.92 16.03 12.84
C PHE A 303 -1.39 15.96 12.96
N VAL A 304 -0.65 16.86 12.31
CA VAL A 304 0.83 16.92 12.43
C VAL A 304 1.24 17.13 13.88
N LYS A 305 0.55 17.98 14.62
CA LYS A 305 0.77 18.22 16.05
C LYS A 305 0.46 16.98 16.89
N ALA A 306 -0.59 16.24 16.59
CA ALA A 306 -0.95 14.99 17.27
C ALA A 306 0.10 13.90 17.06
N VAL A 307 0.70 13.82 15.86
CA VAL A 307 1.71 12.80 15.51
C VAL A 307 3.10 13.15 16.08
N TYR A 308 3.56 14.39 15.89
CA TYR A 308 4.96 14.78 16.16
C TYR A 308 5.13 15.69 17.39
N GLY A 309 4.03 16.19 17.98
CA GLY A 309 4.07 17.13 19.07
C GLY A 309 3.99 18.59 18.63
N ALA A 310 3.82 19.48 19.64
CA ALA A 310 3.68 20.90 19.40
C ALA A 310 5.02 21.63 19.24
N ASP A 311 6.07 21.12 19.90
CA ASP A 311 7.36 21.83 20.03
C ASP A 311 8.12 21.93 18.71
N THR A 312 7.89 21.01 17.80
CA THR A 312 8.56 20.91 16.48
C THR A 312 7.61 21.18 15.32
N LEU A 313 6.44 21.75 15.59
CA LEU A 313 5.37 21.91 14.61
C LEU A 313 5.82 22.74 13.40
N GLU A 314 6.46 23.89 13.61
CA GLU A 314 6.84 24.79 12.51
C GLU A 314 7.89 24.13 11.61
N GLU A 315 8.90 23.48 12.18
CA GLU A 315 9.93 22.75 11.44
C GLU A 315 9.31 21.60 10.62
N ASN A 316 8.33 20.90 11.16
CA ASN A 316 7.61 19.84 10.45
C ASN A 316 6.76 20.40 9.30
N LEU A 317 6.08 21.53 9.48
CA LEU A 317 5.33 22.18 8.41
C LEU A 317 6.26 22.71 7.30
N ASP A 318 7.42 23.24 7.66
CA ASP A 318 8.42 23.69 6.70
C ASP A 318 8.96 22.52 5.87
N PHE A 319 9.25 21.38 6.49
CA PHE A 319 9.67 20.18 5.78
C PHE A 319 8.60 19.68 4.79
N ILE A 320 7.33 19.65 5.21
CA ILE A 320 6.19 19.28 4.36
C ILE A 320 6.07 20.25 3.18
N ALA A 321 6.12 21.56 3.44
CA ALA A 321 6.02 22.59 2.41
C ALA A 321 7.15 22.48 1.37
N ASN A 322 8.39 22.22 1.82
CA ASN A 322 9.53 21.96 0.95
C ASN A 322 9.29 20.75 0.02
N ALA A 323 8.76 19.65 0.57
CA ALA A 323 8.44 18.45 -0.19
C ALA A 323 7.33 18.67 -1.23
N LEU A 324 6.39 19.59 -0.97
CA LEU A 324 5.33 20.00 -1.89
C LEU A 324 5.78 21.01 -2.95
N GLY A 325 6.98 21.58 -2.83
CA GLY A 325 7.60 22.46 -3.84
C GLY A 325 7.49 23.96 -3.57
N ASN A 326 7.22 24.37 -2.33
CA ASN A 326 7.28 25.78 -1.85
C ASN A 326 6.50 26.79 -2.71
N LYS A 327 5.27 26.48 -3.07
CA LYS A 327 4.40 27.37 -3.86
C LYS A 327 3.56 28.28 -2.93
N GLY A 328 4.20 29.19 -2.20
CA GLY A 328 3.59 30.14 -1.26
C GLY A 328 4.67 30.87 -0.45
N ASP A 329 4.29 31.88 0.30
CA ASP A 329 5.18 32.70 1.13
C ASP A 329 5.43 32.07 2.53
N THR A 330 4.50 31.22 2.98
CA THR A 330 4.59 30.50 4.24
C THR A 330 4.28 29.02 4.05
N SER A 331 4.74 28.16 4.97
CA SER A 331 4.48 26.72 4.93
C SER A 331 2.98 26.42 4.95
N ARG A 332 2.18 27.14 5.73
CA ARG A 332 0.72 27.00 5.75
C ARG A 332 0.08 27.38 4.42
N GLU A 333 0.55 28.42 3.78
CA GLU A 333 0.07 28.84 2.45
C GLU A 333 0.43 27.79 1.38
N VAL A 334 1.64 27.22 1.42
CA VAL A 334 2.05 26.11 0.53
C VAL A 334 1.12 24.92 0.68
N ILE A 335 0.83 24.49 1.92
CA ILE A 335 -0.06 23.39 2.24
C ILE A 335 -1.49 23.71 1.74
N ARG A 336 -2.00 24.92 1.98
CA ARG A 336 -3.30 25.37 1.48
C ARG A 336 -3.38 25.33 -0.05
N ASN A 337 -2.36 25.84 -0.72
CA ASN A 337 -2.30 25.81 -2.17
C ASN A 337 -2.29 24.37 -2.72
N TYR A 338 -1.64 23.44 -2.02
CA TYR A 338 -1.67 22.01 -2.37
C TYR A 338 -3.09 21.45 -2.26
N PHE A 339 -3.81 21.68 -1.15
CA PHE A 339 -5.18 21.20 -1.00
C PHE A 339 -6.13 21.80 -2.05
N LEU A 340 -5.99 23.08 -2.37
CA LEU A 340 -6.83 23.77 -3.34
C LEU A 340 -6.62 23.32 -4.78
N LYS A 341 -5.36 22.98 -5.16
CA LYS A 341 -5.00 22.85 -6.59
C LYS A 341 -4.60 21.44 -6.99
N ASP A 342 -3.90 20.71 -6.11
CA ASP A 342 -3.18 19.49 -6.49
C ASP A 342 -3.72 18.24 -5.77
N PHE A 343 -4.14 18.33 -4.51
CA PHE A 343 -4.53 17.18 -3.68
C PHE A 343 -5.58 16.28 -4.34
N TYR A 344 -6.67 16.84 -4.83
CA TYR A 344 -7.75 16.05 -5.45
C TYR A 344 -7.26 15.25 -6.66
N ALA A 345 -6.43 15.87 -7.51
CA ALA A 345 -5.87 15.21 -8.67
C ALA A 345 -4.88 14.09 -8.29
N ASP A 346 -4.06 14.31 -7.26
CA ASP A 346 -3.13 13.31 -6.75
C ASP A 346 -3.88 12.15 -6.09
N HIS A 347 -4.88 12.44 -5.27
CA HIS A 347 -5.74 11.43 -4.64
C HIS A 347 -6.44 10.54 -5.68
N LEU A 348 -7.02 11.14 -6.73
CA LEU A 348 -7.62 10.38 -7.83
C LEU A 348 -6.62 9.47 -8.53
N LYS A 349 -5.38 9.91 -8.74
CA LYS A 349 -4.33 9.07 -9.36
C LYS A 349 -3.98 7.87 -8.51
N VAL A 350 -3.92 8.02 -7.19
CA VAL A 350 -3.60 6.94 -6.25
C VAL A 350 -4.71 5.89 -6.25
N TYR A 351 -5.97 6.31 -6.16
CA TYR A 351 -7.13 5.40 -6.09
C TYR A 351 -7.78 5.10 -7.44
N GLN A 352 -7.22 5.62 -8.55
CA GLN A 352 -7.72 5.30 -9.87
C GLN A 352 -7.61 3.80 -10.10
N LYS A 353 -8.74 3.17 -10.45
CA LYS A 353 -8.75 1.76 -10.85
C LYS A 353 -7.81 1.59 -12.05
N ARG A 354 -6.74 0.86 -11.82
CA ARG A 354 -5.92 0.33 -12.89
C ARG A 354 -6.41 -1.08 -13.19
N PRO A 355 -6.64 -1.40 -14.46
CA PRO A 355 -7.07 -2.75 -14.85
C PRO A 355 -6.04 -3.80 -14.49
#